data_4148894f9a2e72972d62a653bec90bd9
#
_entry.id   4148894f9a2e72972d62a653bec90bd9
#
_cell.length_a   1.000
_cell.length_b   1.000
_cell.length_c   1.000
_cell.angle_alpha   90.00
_cell.angle_beta   90.00
_cell.angle_gamma   90.00
#
_symmetry.space_group_name_H-M   'P 1'
#
loop_
_entity.id
_entity.type
_entity.pdbx_description
1 polymer ?
#
loop_
_entity_poly.entity_id
_entity_poly.type
_entity_poly.pdbx_seq_one_letter_code
_entity_poly.pdbx_strand_id
1 'polypeptide(L)'
;MASIKQSALAMMLGLAFSSQGMAVTTIPFWHSMEGQLGEEVNDLVTRFNETHPDYNVIPTYKGNYEQSLAAGIAAFRSGNAPAILQVYEVGTATMMSSKAIKPVYEVFQEAGIDFDESQFVPTVSGYYSDAKTGHLLSQPFNSSTPVLYYNKEAFKKAGLNPDTPPKTWQDLAQYTEKLRESGMKCGYASGWQGWIQIENFSAWNGLPVASKNNGFDGTDAVLEFNTPDHVRHIEQLQDMNKKGTFSYLGRKDEPTEKFYNGDCAIITGSSGSLANIRKHAKFDFGVGMMPYDAQIPTAPQNAIIGGASLWVMGGKDPETYKGVAEFMKFLAEPENAAKWHQNTGYLTITTAAYELTQKSGFYDKNPGADIATRQMLNKAPLPYTKGLRLGNMPQIRTIVDEELESVWSGKKTPQQALDASVERGNQLLRRFEKSTQ
;
A
#
# COMPACT_ATOMS: atom_id res chain seq x y z
N MET A 1 96.23 -21.93 6.40
CA MET A 1 95.09 -22.87 6.38
C MET A 1 93.88 -22.13 6.90
N ALA A 2 93.05 -21.61 5.97
CA ALA A 2 91.87 -20.78 6.30
C ALA A 2 90.64 -21.49 5.83
N SER A 3 89.75 -21.73 6.76
CA SER A 3 88.45 -22.40 6.55
C SER A 3 87.40 -21.37 6.18
N ILE A 4 86.83 -21.49 5.02
CA ILE A 4 85.72 -20.68 4.52
C ILE A 4 84.41 -21.28 5.06
N LYS A 5 83.71 -20.50 5.91
CA LYS A 5 82.32 -20.81 6.30
C LYS A 5 81.36 -20.12 5.34
N GLN A 6 80.61 -20.90 4.56
CA GLN A 6 79.47 -20.43 3.76
C GLN A 6 78.25 -20.27 4.66
N SER A 7 77.74 -19.06 4.75
CA SER A 7 76.48 -18.76 5.37
C SER A 7 75.40 -18.72 4.32
N ALA A 8 74.46 -19.69 4.35
CA ALA A 8 73.27 -19.70 3.48
C ALA A 8 72.21 -18.77 4.09
N LEU A 9 71.86 -17.70 3.35
CA LEU A 9 70.77 -16.76 3.68
C LEU A 9 69.52 -17.28 3.06
N ALA A 10 68.64 -17.86 3.89
CA ALA A 10 67.33 -18.29 3.44
C ALA A 10 66.41 -17.04 3.35
N MET A 11 66.04 -16.65 2.12
CA MET A 11 65.08 -15.61 1.82
C MET A 11 63.67 -16.21 1.93
N MET A 12 62.96 -15.98 3.06
CA MET A 12 61.53 -16.25 3.17
C MET A 12 60.75 -15.17 2.40
N LEU A 13 60.25 -15.48 1.21
CA LEU A 13 59.20 -14.69 0.57
C LEU A 13 57.90 -14.88 1.35
N GLY A 14 57.55 -13.92 2.17
CA GLY A 14 56.20 -13.81 2.74
C GLY A 14 55.24 -13.39 1.65
N LEU A 15 54.41 -14.33 1.18
CA LEU A 15 53.20 -14.05 0.39
C LEU A 15 52.23 -13.32 1.30
N ALA A 16 52.24 -11.99 1.27
CA ALA A 16 51.17 -11.18 1.81
C ALA A 16 49.94 -11.37 0.89
N PHE A 17 49.04 -12.26 1.27
CA PHE A 17 47.68 -12.23 0.75
C PHE A 17 47.05 -10.92 1.21
N SER A 18 47.14 -9.89 0.39
CA SER A 18 46.26 -8.74 0.50
C SER A 18 44.83 -9.22 0.20
N SER A 19 44.06 -9.54 1.23
CA SER A 19 42.61 -9.61 1.12
C SER A 19 42.16 -8.21 0.67
N GLN A 20 41.94 -8.00 -0.62
CA GLN A 20 41.19 -6.87 -1.11
C GLN A 20 39.78 -7.06 -0.53
N GLY A 21 39.54 -6.43 0.62
CA GLY A 21 38.15 -6.28 1.10
C GLY A 21 37.37 -5.62 -0.01
N MET A 22 36.40 -6.31 -0.58
CA MET A 22 35.51 -5.69 -1.56
C MET A 22 34.85 -4.52 -0.86
N ALA A 23 34.81 -3.36 -1.54
CA ALA A 23 34.14 -2.18 -1.00
C ALA A 23 32.64 -2.50 -0.85
N VAL A 24 32.08 -2.17 0.33
CA VAL A 24 30.66 -2.37 0.60
C VAL A 24 29.82 -1.53 -0.38
N THR A 25 28.90 -2.19 -1.10
CA THR A 25 28.02 -1.52 -2.06
C THR A 25 26.87 -0.84 -1.33
N THR A 26 26.75 0.48 -1.50
CA THR A 26 25.68 1.28 -0.91
C THR A 26 24.44 1.29 -1.78
N ILE A 27 23.27 1.02 -1.19
CA ILE A 27 21.98 0.93 -1.87
C ILE A 27 21.01 1.95 -1.25
N PRO A 28 20.85 3.16 -1.83
CA PRO A 28 19.88 4.14 -1.36
C PRO A 28 18.45 3.63 -1.59
N PHE A 29 17.65 3.61 -0.52
CA PHE A 29 16.25 3.23 -0.54
C PHE A 29 15.39 4.37 -0.01
N TRP A 30 14.55 4.96 -0.86
CA TRP A 30 13.63 6.03 -0.49
C TRP A 30 12.23 5.49 -0.23
N HIS A 31 11.66 5.88 0.92
CA HIS A 31 10.38 5.38 1.38
C HIS A 31 9.52 6.48 2.03
N SER A 32 8.25 6.16 2.27
CA SER A 32 7.22 7.04 2.86
C SER A 32 6.66 6.49 4.18
N MET A 33 7.35 5.54 4.81
CA MET A 33 6.91 4.94 6.07
C MET A 33 7.36 5.78 7.25
N GLU A 34 6.43 6.11 8.14
CA GLU A 34 6.69 6.90 9.36
C GLU A 34 6.11 6.21 10.61
N GLY A 35 6.44 6.73 11.78
CA GLY A 35 6.00 6.17 13.06
C GLY A 35 6.41 4.72 13.22
N GLN A 36 5.51 3.87 13.67
CA GLN A 36 5.76 2.42 13.84
C GLN A 36 6.15 1.75 12.53
N LEU A 37 5.57 2.16 11.40
CA LEU A 37 5.92 1.59 10.09
C LEU A 37 7.35 1.94 9.68
N GLY A 38 7.82 3.14 9.99
CA GLY A 38 9.21 3.53 9.79
C GLY A 38 10.19 2.73 10.66
N GLU A 39 9.82 2.43 11.91
CA GLU A 39 10.60 1.56 12.79
C GLU A 39 10.72 0.13 12.21
N GLU A 40 9.65 -0.42 11.64
CA GLU A 40 9.67 -1.73 10.98
C GLU A 40 10.52 -1.75 9.71
N VAL A 41 10.53 -0.67 8.91
CA VAL A 41 11.45 -0.54 7.77
C VAL A 41 12.90 -0.55 8.23
N ASN A 42 13.21 0.19 9.30
CA ASN A 42 14.56 0.22 9.85
C ASN A 42 15.01 -1.16 10.39
N ASP A 43 14.10 -1.91 11.05
CA ASP A 43 14.38 -3.29 11.50
C ASP A 43 14.69 -4.22 10.31
N LEU A 44 13.85 -4.18 9.25
CA LEU A 44 14.09 -4.96 8.03
C LEU A 44 15.47 -4.69 7.42
N VAL A 45 15.81 -3.41 7.26
CA VAL A 45 17.08 -2.99 6.66
C VAL A 45 18.26 -3.37 7.55
N THR A 46 18.14 -3.20 8.87
CA THR A 46 19.20 -3.59 9.81
C THR A 46 19.48 -5.08 9.71
N ARG A 47 18.46 -5.92 9.74
CA ARG A 47 18.60 -7.39 9.62
C ARG A 47 19.23 -7.80 8.27
N PHE A 48 18.86 -7.14 7.18
CA PHE A 48 19.51 -7.37 5.89
C PHE A 48 20.98 -7.00 5.92
N ASN A 49 21.33 -5.80 6.37
CA ASN A 49 22.72 -5.31 6.41
C ASN A 49 23.62 -6.18 7.30
N GLU A 50 23.09 -6.71 8.42
CA GLU A 50 23.82 -7.62 9.32
C GLU A 50 24.12 -8.98 8.67
N THR A 51 23.21 -9.47 7.82
CA THR A 51 23.34 -10.80 7.18
C THR A 51 24.00 -10.75 5.79
N HIS A 52 24.14 -9.57 5.21
CA HIS A 52 24.71 -9.35 3.86
C HIS A 52 25.81 -8.29 3.90
N PRO A 53 27.00 -8.59 4.47
CA PRO A 53 28.04 -7.61 4.76
C PRO A 53 28.66 -6.91 3.53
N ASP A 54 28.43 -7.44 2.33
CA ASP A 54 28.87 -6.84 1.08
C ASP A 54 28.00 -5.67 0.63
N TYR A 55 26.82 -5.51 1.26
CA TYR A 55 25.83 -4.50 0.93
C TYR A 55 25.44 -3.65 2.13
N ASN A 56 25.10 -2.40 1.88
CA ASN A 56 24.58 -1.47 2.87
C ASN A 56 23.36 -0.73 2.31
N VAL A 57 22.16 -1.20 2.61
CA VAL A 57 20.93 -0.50 2.28
C VAL A 57 20.77 0.68 3.22
N ILE A 58 20.53 1.87 2.67
CA ILE A 58 20.32 3.11 3.43
C ILE A 58 18.87 3.57 3.22
N PRO A 59 17.99 3.33 4.20
CA PRO A 59 16.60 3.79 4.12
C PRO A 59 16.54 5.29 4.38
N THR A 60 15.79 6.02 3.57
CA THR A 60 15.59 7.45 3.73
C THR A 60 14.11 7.79 3.58
N TYR A 61 13.52 8.33 4.62
CA TYR A 61 12.16 8.88 4.58
C TYR A 61 12.10 10.13 3.71
N LYS A 62 11.18 10.18 2.74
CA LYS A 62 11.04 11.27 1.76
C LYS A 62 9.67 11.97 1.81
N GLY A 63 9.05 11.97 2.98
CA GLY A 63 7.70 12.51 3.14
C GLY A 63 6.61 11.50 2.76
N ASN A 64 5.40 11.98 2.55
CA ASN A 64 4.30 11.13 2.13
C ASN A 64 4.47 10.61 0.70
N TYR A 65 3.56 9.75 0.24
CA TYR A 65 3.66 9.11 -1.07
C TYR A 65 3.76 10.09 -2.24
N GLU A 66 2.99 11.19 -2.24
CA GLU A 66 3.06 12.19 -3.31
C GLU A 66 4.39 12.95 -3.29
N GLN A 67 4.86 13.32 -2.11
CA GLN A 67 6.14 14.01 -1.93
C GLN A 67 7.31 13.11 -2.37
N SER A 68 7.30 11.84 -1.96
CA SER A 68 8.33 10.87 -2.31
C SER A 68 8.36 10.59 -3.82
N LEU A 69 7.19 10.42 -4.45
CA LEU A 69 7.10 10.22 -5.90
C LEU A 69 7.63 11.45 -6.66
N ALA A 70 7.23 12.66 -6.25
CA ALA A 70 7.72 13.90 -6.86
C ALA A 70 9.24 14.06 -6.71
N ALA A 71 9.78 13.76 -5.51
CA ALA A 71 11.20 13.77 -5.24
C ALA A 71 11.96 12.75 -6.10
N GLY A 72 11.40 11.53 -6.26
CA GLY A 72 11.99 10.49 -7.11
C GLY A 72 12.06 10.87 -8.57
N ILE A 73 10.99 11.48 -9.12
CA ILE A 73 10.94 11.99 -10.50
C ILE A 73 12.00 13.10 -10.69
N ALA A 74 12.07 14.05 -9.77
CA ALA A 74 13.06 15.14 -9.83
C ALA A 74 14.50 14.61 -9.75
N ALA A 75 14.76 13.67 -8.85
CA ALA A 75 16.07 13.05 -8.69
C ALA A 75 16.48 12.24 -9.93
N PHE A 76 15.55 11.54 -10.57
CA PHE A 76 15.84 10.83 -11.82
C PHE A 76 16.27 11.81 -12.92
N ARG A 77 15.54 12.91 -13.10
CA ARG A 77 15.86 13.95 -14.11
C ARG A 77 17.23 14.59 -13.89
N SER A 78 17.67 14.70 -12.64
CA SER A 78 18.99 15.25 -12.27
C SER A 78 20.11 14.20 -12.20
N GLY A 79 19.84 12.93 -12.50
CA GLY A 79 20.81 11.84 -12.43
C GLY A 79 21.13 11.35 -11.00
N ASN A 80 20.33 11.73 -9.99
CA ASN A 80 20.54 11.43 -8.58
C ASN A 80 19.46 10.52 -7.98
N ALA A 81 18.79 9.72 -8.81
CA ALA A 81 17.75 8.81 -8.32
C ALA A 81 18.32 7.78 -7.33
N PRO A 82 17.55 7.36 -6.30
CA PRO A 82 17.93 6.25 -5.44
C PRO A 82 18.03 4.95 -6.25
N ALA A 83 18.53 3.87 -5.65
CA ALA A 83 18.47 2.55 -6.26
C ALA A 83 17.05 1.96 -6.18
N ILE A 84 16.39 2.18 -5.05
CA ILE A 84 15.01 1.69 -4.78
C ILE A 84 14.12 2.87 -4.39
N LEU A 85 12.96 2.98 -5.02
CA LEU A 85 11.93 3.96 -4.72
C LEU A 85 10.61 3.26 -4.37
N GLN A 86 10.09 3.48 -3.18
CA GLN A 86 8.74 3.06 -2.82
C GLN A 86 7.73 4.00 -3.46
N VAL A 87 6.81 3.43 -4.24
CA VAL A 87 5.72 4.18 -4.90
C VAL A 87 4.39 3.53 -4.59
N TYR A 88 3.43 4.35 -4.17
CA TYR A 88 2.08 3.85 -3.89
C TYR A 88 1.36 3.40 -5.17
N GLU A 89 0.35 2.56 -5.03
CA GLU A 89 -0.25 1.79 -6.11
C GLU A 89 -0.77 2.64 -7.27
N VAL A 90 -1.31 3.81 -6.98
CA VAL A 90 -1.82 4.72 -8.04
C VAL A 90 -0.73 5.38 -8.88
N GLY A 91 0.52 5.29 -8.46
CA GLY A 91 1.69 5.69 -9.24
C GLY A 91 2.11 4.65 -10.30
N THR A 92 1.54 3.45 -10.29
CA THR A 92 1.96 2.32 -11.11
C THR A 92 1.97 2.62 -12.61
N ALA A 93 0.89 3.16 -13.17
CA ALA A 93 0.84 3.49 -14.60
C ALA A 93 1.89 4.54 -14.99
N THR A 94 2.12 5.53 -14.14
CA THR A 94 3.16 6.55 -14.33
C THR A 94 4.55 5.94 -14.33
N MET A 95 4.85 5.05 -13.38
CA MET A 95 6.14 4.36 -13.31
C MET A 95 6.35 3.43 -14.51
N MET A 96 5.35 2.65 -14.89
CA MET A 96 5.41 1.75 -16.05
C MET A 96 5.65 2.47 -17.38
N SER A 97 5.08 3.66 -17.56
CA SER A 97 5.27 4.47 -18.78
C SER A 97 6.57 5.26 -18.77
N SER A 98 7.21 5.40 -17.61
CA SER A 98 8.47 6.13 -17.49
C SER A 98 9.65 5.28 -18.01
N LYS A 99 10.66 5.95 -18.55
CA LYS A 99 11.95 5.31 -18.89
C LYS A 99 12.92 5.28 -17.70
N ALA A 100 12.42 5.57 -16.50
CA ALA A 100 13.21 5.75 -15.30
C ALA A 100 13.47 4.46 -14.52
N ILE A 101 12.76 3.39 -14.85
CA ILE A 101 12.79 2.13 -14.10
C ILE A 101 13.57 1.05 -14.81
N LYS A 102 14.06 0.09 -14.02
CA LYS A 102 14.50 -1.21 -14.48
C LYS A 102 13.52 -2.26 -13.93
N PRO A 103 12.84 -3.05 -14.77
CA PRO A 103 11.92 -4.07 -14.31
C PRO A 103 12.55 -5.03 -13.30
N VAL A 104 11.85 -5.34 -12.23
CA VAL A 104 12.44 -6.16 -11.16
C VAL A 104 12.83 -7.55 -11.63
N TYR A 105 12.07 -8.17 -12.56
CA TYR A 105 12.42 -9.48 -13.11
C TYR A 105 13.76 -9.43 -13.88
N GLU A 106 14.05 -8.34 -14.60
CA GLU A 106 15.34 -8.16 -15.30
C GLU A 106 16.50 -7.97 -14.31
N VAL A 107 16.25 -7.27 -13.19
CA VAL A 107 17.28 -7.09 -12.14
C VAL A 107 17.73 -8.45 -11.59
N PHE A 108 16.79 -9.36 -11.30
CA PHE A 108 17.11 -10.70 -10.84
C PHE A 108 17.82 -11.53 -11.90
N GLN A 109 17.37 -11.45 -13.16
CA GLN A 109 17.97 -12.16 -14.27
C GLN A 109 19.44 -11.74 -14.49
N GLU A 110 19.73 -10.43 -14.50
CA GLU A 110 21.09 -9.93 -14.66
C GLU A 110 21.98 -10.22 -13.46
N ALA A 111 21.42 -10.23 -12.26
CA ALA A 111 22.14 -10.60 -11.04
C ALA A 111 22.47 -12.12 -10.97
N GLY A 112 21.86 -12.94 -11.84
CA GLY A 112 21.98 -14.39 -11.77
C GLY A 112 21.35 -15.00 -10.52
N ILE A 113 20.36 -14.35 -9.95
CA ILE A 113 19.61 -14.77 -8.75
C ILE A 113 18.28 -15.33 -9.22
N ASP A 114 17.94 -16.53 -8.74
CA ASP A 114 16.66 -17.15 -9.06
C ASP A 114 15.50 -16.33 -8.47
N PHE A 115 14.48 -16.11 -9.30
CA PHE A 115 13.31 -15.31 -8.98
C PHE A 115 12.03 -15.98 -9.44
N ASP A 116 11.33 -16.59 -8.50
CA ASP A 116 10.02 -17.19 -8.75
C ASP A 116 8.92 -16.13 -8.57
N GLU A 117 8.46 -15.55 -9.68
CA GLU A 117 7.37 -14.57 -9.67
C GLU A 117 6.04 -15.15 -9.17
N SER A 118 5.86 -16.49 -9.26
CA SER A 118 4.65 -17.18 -8.83
C SER A 118 4.51 -17.27 -7.30
N GLN A 119 5.57 -16.97 -6.55
CA GLN A 119 5.53 -16.94 -5.08
C GLN A 119 4.62 -15.84 -4.53
N PHE A 120 4.43 -14.77 -5.29
CA PHE A 120 3.61 -13.63 -4.86
C PHE A 120 2.12 -13.93 -4.97
N VAL A 121 1.34 -13.38 -4.03
CA VAL A 121 -0.11 -13.48 -4.03
C VAL A 121 -0.66 -12.86 -5.32
N PRO A 122 -1.40 -13.61 -6.17
CA PRO A 122 -1.78 -13.16 -7.51
C PRO A 122 -2.57 -11.84 -7.56
N THR A 123 -3.45 -11.59 -6.58
CA THR A 123 -4.23 -10.35 -6.49
C THR A 123 -3.36 -9.13 -6.15
N VAL A 124 -2.17 -9.34 -5.59
CA VAL A 124 -1.18 -8.29 -5.32
C VAL A 124 -0.22 -8.13 -6.49
N SER A 125 0.40 -9.23 -6.95
CA SER A 125 1.37 -9.18 -8.05
C SER A 125 0.75 -8.73 -9.37
N GLY A 126 -0.50 -9.11 -9.65
CA GLY A 126 -1.21 -8.70 -10.85
C GLY A 126 -1.39 -7.20 -10.99
N TYR A 127 -1.40 -6.46 -9.88
CA TYR A 127 -1.43 -5.00 -9.89
C TYR A 127 -0.13 -4.39 -10.46
N TYR A 128 1.01 -5.07 -10.27
CA TYR A 128 2.34 -4.56 -10.60
C TYR A 128 3.01 -5.28 -11.77
N SER A 129 2.30 -6.18 -12.43
CA SER A 129 2.80 -6.93 -13.58
C SER A 129 2.45 -6.27 -14.90
N ASP A 130 3.30 -6.46 -15.90
CA ASP A 130 3.00 -6.08 -17.28
C ASP A 130 1.82 -6.91 -17.80
N ALA A 131 0.80 -6.24 -18.35
CA ALA A 131 -0.43 -6.91 -18.79
C ALA A 131 -0.24 -7.84 -19.99
N LYS A 132 0.81 -7.63 -20.79
CA LYS A 132 1.09 -8.42 -22.00
C LYS A 132 1.98 -9.62 -21.72
N THR A 133 3.01 -9.42 -20.91
CA THR A 133 4.03 -10.46 -20.63
C THR A 133 3.77 -11.21 -19.34
N GLY A 134 3.02 -10.62 -18.40
CA GLY A 134 2.80 -11.15 -17.06
C GLY A 134 3.98 -10.96 -16.11
N HIS A 135 5.13 -10.44 -16.57
CA HIS A 135 6.30 -10.23 -15.76
C HIS A 135 6.11 -9.10 -14.75
N LEU A 136 6.63 -9.29 -13.54
CA LEU A 136 6.58 -8.34 -12.45
C LEU A 136 7.54 -7.17 -12.69
N LEU A 137 7.01 -5.95 -12.75
CA LEU A 137 7.79 -4.73 -13.01
C LEU A 137 8.31 -4.07 -11.74
N SER A 138 7.56 -4.20 -10.63
CA SER A 138 7.99 -3.78 -9.30
C SER A 138 7.66 -4.85 -8.28
N GLN A 139 8.38 -4.88 -7.16
CA GLN A 139 8.13 -5.88 -6.14
C GLN A 139 7.05 -5.41 -5.17
N PRO A 140 5.98 -6.21 -4.94
CA PRO A 140 5.05 -5.97 -3.84
C PRO A 140 5.79 -5.79 -2.50
N PHE A 141 5.35 -4.85 -1.68
CA PHE A 141 5.99 -4.59 -0.38
C PHE A 141 4.95 -4.40 0.72
N ASN A 142 4.35 -3.23 0.80
CA ASN A 142 3.37 -2.89 1.83
C ASN A 142 1.98 -2.74 1.21
N SER A 143 1.43 -3.84 0.73
CA SER A 143 0.07 -3.88 0.20
C SER A 143 -0.95 -3.95 1.34
N SER A 144 -2.05 -3.19 1.19
CA SER A 144 -3.14 -3.13 2.16
C SER A 144 -4.50 -3.23 1.49
N THR A 145 -5.54 -3.41 2.28
CA THR A 145 -6.92 -3.12 1.89
C THR A 145 -7.53 -2.19 2.92
N PRO A 146 -8.57 -1.40 2.58
CA PRO A 146 -9.32 -0.71 3.61
C PRO A 146 -10.06 -1.73 4.48
N VAL A 147 -10.10 -1.47 5.78
CA VAL A 147 -10.87 -2.25 6.76
C VAL A 147 -11.60 -1.29 7.69
N LEU A 148 -12.53 -1.82 8.47
CA LEU A 148 -13.27 -1.08 9.47
C LEU A 148 -12.69 -1.38 10.86
N TYR A 149 -12.25 -0.35 11.57
CA TYR A 149 -11.86 -0.42 12.97
C TYR A 149 -12.96 0.14 13.85
N TYR A 150 -13.27 -0.52 14.97
CA TYR A 150 -14.31 -0.07 15.87
C TYR A 150 -13.95 -0.26 17.34
N ASN A 151 -14.37 0.69 18.18
CA ASN A 151 -14.16 0.70 19.61
C ASN A 151 -15.22 -0.15 20.30
N LYS A 152 -14.84 -1.32 20.82
CA LYS A 152 -15.75 -2.26 21.49
C LYS A 152 -16.37 -1.69 22.76
N GLU A 153 -15.63 -0.88 23.49
CA GLU A 153 -16.12 -0.24 24.71
C GLU A 153 -17.19 0.82 24.39
N ALA A 154 -16.96 1.61 23.33
CA ALA A 154 -17.95 2.56 22.83
C ALA A 154 -19.23 1.85 22.35
N PHE A 155 -19.10 0.68 21.68
CA PHE A 155 -20.24 -0.16 21.29
C PHE A 155 -21.06 -0.61 22.51
N LYS A 156 -20.41 -1.16 23.51
CA LYS A 156 -21.08 -1.58 24.77
C LYS A 156 -21.84 -0.42 25.42
N LYS A 157 -21.21 0.74 25.51
CA LYS A 157 -21.83 1.95 26.09
C LYS A 157 -23.05 2.41 25.28
N ALA A 158 -23.03 2.24 23.96
CA ALA A 158 -24.13 2.58 23.07
C ALA A 158 -25.23 1.50 22.97
N GLY A 159 -25.09 0.37 23.72
CA GLY A 159 -26.02 -0.74 23.64
C GLY A 159 -25.89 -1.57 22.34
N LEU A 160 -24.74 -1.48 21.67
CA LEU A 160 -24.39 -2.27 20.50
C LEU A 160 -23.62 -3.52 20.90
N ASN A 161 -23.75 -4.62 20.12
CA ASN A 161 -22.97 -5.82 20.34
C ASN A 161 -21.51 -5.54 19.95
N PRO A 162 -20.54 -5.68 20.89
CA PRO A 162 -19.12 -5.40 20.62
C PRO A 162 -18.45 -6.38 19.66
N ASP A 163 -19.08 -7.51 19.35
CA ASP A 163 -18.52 -8.52 18.45
C ASP A 163 -19.21 -8.54 17.07
N THR A 164 -20.09 -7.57 16.82
CA THR A 164 -20.83 -7.46 15.57
C THR A 164 -20.60 -6.08 14.92
N PRO A 165 -19.54 -5.92 14.12
CA PRO A 165 -19.34 -4.69 13.35
C PRO A 165 -20.45 -4.51 12.29
N PRO A 166 -20.73 -3.27 11.87
CA PRO A 166 -21.73 -3.02 10.82
C PRO A 166 -21.27 -3.69 9.50
N LYS A 167 -22.21 -4.38 8.84
CA LYS A 167 -21.94 -5.09 7.59
C LYS A 167 -22.31 -4.29 6.35
N THR A 168 -23.30 -3.42 6.47
CA THR A 168 -23.79 -2.58 5.38
C THR A 168 -23.61 -1.10 5.72
N TRP A 169 -23.67 -0.25 4.71
CA TRP A 169 -23.67 1.20 4.93
C TRP A 169 -24.91 1.66 5.71
N GLN A 170 -26.02 0.94 5.55
CA GLN A 170 -27.25 1.17 6.31
C GLN A 170 -27.06 0.83 7.79
N ASP A 171 -26.41 -0.30 8.10
CA ASP A 171 -26.06 -0.66 9.48
C ASP A 171 -25.14 0.40 10.10
N LEU A 172 -24.11 0.85 9.35
CA LEU A 172 -23.18 1.88 9.80
C LEU A 172 -23.91 3.16 10.19
N ALA A 173 -24.86 3.62 9.36
CA ALA A 173 -25.64 4.83 9.64
C ALA A 173 -26.43 4.68 10.95
N GLN A 174 -27.06 3.55 11.20
CA GLN A 174 -27.82 3.28 12.42
C GLN A 174 -26.90 3.17 13.65
N TYR A 175 -25.76 2.51 13.52
CA TYR A 175 -24.79 2.35 14.62
C TYR A 175 -24.20 3.69 15.03
N THR A 176 -23.89 4.55 14.08
CA THR A 176 -23.32 5.88 14.37
C THR A 176 -24.29 6.83 15.04
N GLU A 177 -25.60 6.71 14.77
CA GLU A 177 -26.62 7.44 15.51
C GLU A 177 -26.61 7.04 17.00
N LYS A 178 -26.65 5.76 17.33
CA LYS A 178 -26.56 5.25 18.71
C LYS A 178 -25.27 5.65 19.40
N LEU A 179 -24.15 5.60 18.69
CA LEU A 179 -22.85 6.03 19.22
C LEU A 179 -22.83 7.52 19.57
N ARG A 180 -23.41 8.36 18.72
CA ARG A 180 -23.56 9.80 19.00
C ARG A 180 -24.48 10.03 20.21
N GLU A 181 -25.61 9.36 20.28
CA GLU A 181 -26.52 9.43 21.41
C GLU A 181 -25.87 9.00 22.74
N SER A 182 -24.94 8.05 22.70
CA SER A 182 -24.17 7.62 23.88
C SER A 182 -23.07 8.58 24.32
N GLY A 183 -22.87 9.68 23.57
CA GLY A 183 -21.91 10.74 23.89
C GLY A 183 -20.59 10.70 23.15
N MET A 184 -20.45 9.83 22.12
CA MET A 184 -19.27 9.84 21.26
C MET A 184 -19.21 11.15 20.44
N LYS A 185 -18.07 11.80 20.40
CA LYS A 185 -17.87 13.03 19.61
C LYS A 185 -17.92 12.79 18.11
N CYS A 186 -17.37 11.65 17.66
CA CYS A 186 -17.32 11.21 16.28
C CYS A 186 -17.83 9.76 16.21
N GLY A 187 -18.95 9.55 15.48
CA GLY A 187 -19.49 8.21 15.24
C GLY A 187 -18.65 7.44 14.24
N TYR A 188 -18.38 8.06 13.10
CA TYR A 188 -17.62 7.49 12.00
C TYR A 188 -16.73 8.53 11.32
N ALA A 189 -15.55 8.13 10.88
CA ALA A 189 -14.68 8.89 9.98
C ALA A 189 -14.00 7.96 8.97
N SER A 190 -13.61 8.51 7.81
CA SER A 190 -12.91 7.77 6.76
C SER A 190 -11.53 8.36 6.54
N GLY A 191 -10.49 7.53 6.62
CA GLY A 191 -9.21 7.85 6.01
C GLY A 191 -9.25 7.68 4.51
N TRP A 192 -8.29 8.25 3.80
CA TRP A 192 -8.05 7.99 2.37
C TRP A 192 -9.33 7.98 1.52
N GLN A 193 -10.15 9.04 1.62
CA GLN A 193 -11.54 9.04 1.14
C GLN A 193 -11.69 8.67 -0.35
N GLY A 194 -10.79 9.13 -1.22
CA GLY A 194 -10.83 8.75 -2.65
C GLY A 194 -10.63 7.25 -2.85
N TRP A 195 -9.65 6.66 -2.16
CA TRP A 195 -9.37 5.23 -2.22
C TRP A 195 -10.48 4.38 -1.59
N ILE A 196 -11.02 4.81 -0.44
CA ILE A 196 -12.01 4.04 0.31
C ILE A 196 -13.42 4.26 -0.24
N GLN A 197 -13.85 5.52 -0.40
CA GLN A 197 -15.24 5.85 -0.71
C GLN A 197 -15.58 5.82 -2.21
N ILE A 198 -14.56 5.82 -3.09
CA ILE A 198 -14.74 5.73 -4.54
C ILE A 198 -14.18 4.41 -5.07
N GLU A 199 -12.87 4.19 -4.96
CA GLU A 199 -12.21 3.05 -5.61
C GLU A 199 -12.58 1.71 -4.97
N ASN A 200 -12.46 1.58 -3.65
CA ASN A 200 -12.84 0.35 -2.95
C ASN A 200 -14.34 0.21 -2.76
N PHE A 201 -15.09 1.31 -2.64
CA PHE A 201 -16.56 1.22 -2.74
C PHE A 201 -16.96 0.59 -4.07
N SER A 202 -16.37 1.04 -5.17
CA SER A 202 -16.64 0.46 -6.49
C SER A 202 -16.31 -1.04 -6.52
N ALA A 203 -15.07 -1.42 -6.20
CA ALA A 203 -14.64 -2.82 -6.26
C ALA A 203 -15.46 -3.72 -5.32
N TRP A 204 -15.67 -3.30 -4.07
CA TRP A 204 -16.40 -4.06 -3.05
C TRP A 204 -17.87 -4.28 -3.41
N ASN A 205 -18.45 -3.38 -4.18
CA ASN A 205 -19.82 -3.49 -4.67
C ASN A 205 -19.92 -4.02 -6.12
N GLY A 206 -18.81 -4.40 -6.75
CA GLY A 206 -18.80 -4.96 -8.10
C GLY A 206 -19.06 -3.92 -9.20
N LEU A 207 -18.63 -2.69 -9.00
CA LEU A 207 -18.78 -1.57 -9.93
C LEU A 207 -17.41 -1.19 -10.54
N PRO A 208 -17.35 -0.74 -11.80
CA PRO A 208 -16.14 -0.18 -12.37
C PRO A 208 -15.88 1.25 -11.85
N VAL A 209 -14.60 1.63 -11.79
CA VAL A 209 -14.16 3.02 -11.61
C VAL A 209 -14.00 3.71 -12.95
N ALA A 210 -13.55 2.96 -13.95
CA ALA A 210 -13.29 3.44 -15.31
C ALA A 210 -13.60 2.36 -16.35
N SER A 211 -13.78 2.77 -17.60
CA SER A 211 -13.88 1.87 -18.74
C SER A 211 -12.58 1.08 -19.00
N LYS A 212 -12.59 0.21 -20.00
CA LYS A 212 -11.41 -0.62 -20.35
C LYS A 212 -10.91 -1.45 -19.15
N ASN A 213 -11.84 -2.04 -18.38
CA ASN A 213 -11.49 -2.78 -17.17
C ASN A 213 -10.58 -1.97 -16.23
N ASN A 214 -10.99 -0.75 -15.88
CA ASN A 214 -10.22 0.21 -15.08
C ASN A 214 -8.84 0.54 -15.69
N GLY A 215 -8.74 0.63 -17.01
CA GLY A 215 -7.53 1.00 -17.73
C GLY A 215 -6.56 -0.16 -18.02
N PHE A 216 -6.86 -1.39 -17.60
CA PHE A 216 -5.99 -2.55 -17.91
C PHE A 216 -5.96 -2.88 -19.41
N ASP A 217 -7.05 -2.57 -20.15
CA ASP A 217 -7.18 -2.88 -21.57
C ASP A 217 -6.82 -1.72 -22.49
N GLY A 218 -6.40 -0.57 -21.95
CA GLY A 218 -5.95 0.55 -22.78
C GLY A 218 -5.88 1.89 -22.06
N THR A 219 -5.05 2.78 -22.61
CA THR A 219 -4.81 4.12 -22.06
C THR A 219 -5.92 5.13 -22.44
N ASP A 220 -6.84 4.73 -23.32
CA ASP A 220 -8.03 5.49 -23.75
C ASP A 220 -9.23 5.33 -22.79
N ALA A 221 -9.00 4.79 -21.59
CA ALA A 221 -10.01 4.65 -20.55
C ALA A 221 -10.61 6.00 -20.14
N VAL A 222 -11.87 5.97 -19.72
CA VAL A 222 -12.60 7.10 -19.13
C VAL A 222 -13.16 6.73 -17.77
N LEU A 223 -13.17 7.68 -16.84
CA LEU A 223 -13.74 7.51 -15.51
C LEU A 223 -15.25 7.37 -15.57
N GLU A 224 -15.82 6.52 -14.73
CA GLU A 224 -17.25 6.17 -14.72
C GLU A 224 -17.88 6.16 -13.32
N PHE A 225 -17.21 6.71 -12.30
CA PHE A 225 -17.68 6.64 -10.90
C PHE A 225 -18.69 7.74 -10.50
N ASN A 226 -19.48 8.22 -11.47
CA ASN A 226 -20.60 9.16 -11.24
C ASN A 226 -21.96 8.52 -11.55
N THR A 227 -22.06 7.20 -11.40
CA THR A 227 -23.31 6.45 -11.59
C THR A 227 -24.29 6.72 -10.44
N PRO A 228 -25.60 6.38 -10.60
CA PRO A 228 -26.57 6.51 -9.51
C PRO A 228 -26.15 5.81 -8.21
N ASP A 229 -25.47 4.66 -8.28
CA ASP A 229 -25.00 3.95 -7.09
C ASP A 229 -23.90 4.72 -6.35
N HIS A 230 -22.92 5.29 -7.07
CA HIS A 230 -21.91 6.14 -6.48
C HIS A 230 -22.49 7.41 -5.86
N VAL A 231 -23.40 8.06 -6.58
CA VAL A 231 -24.09 9.27 -6.09
C VAL A 231 -24.86 8.97 -4.81
N ARG A 232 -25.65 7.90 -4.77
CA ARG A 232 -26.40 7.47 -3.59
C ARG A 232 -25.49 7.23 -2.39
N HIS A 233 -24.32 6.61 -2.60
CA HIS A 233 -23.34 6.40 -1.54
C HIS A 233 -22.83 7.71 -0.94
N ILE A 234 -22.44 8.66 -1.77
CA ILE A 234 -21.96 9.98 -1.31
C ILE A 234 -23.10 10.81 -0.69
N GLU A 235 -24.33 10.69 -1.19
CA GLU A 235 -25.53 11.29 -0.56
C GLU A 235 -25.73 10.77 0.85
N GLN A 236 -25.62 9.46 1.08
CA GLN A 236 -25.71 8.86 2.41
C GLN A 236 -24.65 9.42 3.36
N LEU A 237 -23.40 9.51 2.91
CA LEU A 237 -22.32 10.09 3.71
C LEU A 237 -22.55 11.59 3.97
N GLN A 238 -23.07 12.34 3.00
CA GLN A 238 -23.42 13.75 3.18
C GLN A 238 -24.53 13.90 4.24
N ASP A 239 -25.55 13.06 4.21
CA ASP A 239 -26.63 13.09 5.21
C ASP A 239 -26.09 12.75 6.61
N MET A 240 -25.21 11.76 6.72
CA MET A 240 -24.52 11.46 7.98
C MET A 240 -23.64 12.63 8.45
N ASN A 241 -22.97 13.33 7.54
CA ASN A 241 -22.18 14.51 7.87
C ASN A 241 -23.07 15.65 8.40
N LYS A 242 -24.21 15.93 7.77
CA LYS A 242 -25.19 16.93 8.23
C LYS A 242 -25.77 16.59 9.61
N LYS A 243 -25.97 15.30 9.90
CA LYS A 243 -26.41 14.81 11.22
C LYS A 243 -25.29 14.77 12.26
N GLY A 244 -24.06 15.00 11.88
CA GLY A 244 -22.89 14.90 12.77
C GLY A 244 -22.50 13.49 13.15
N THR A 245 -22.95 12.46 12.42
CA THR A 245 -22.59 11.05 12.62
C THR A 245 -21.41 10.62 11.79
N PHE A 246 -21.10 11.30 10.70
CA PHE A 246 -19.87 11.21 9.94
C PHE A 246 -19.07 12.52 10.08
N SER A 247 -17.78 12.39 10.39
CA SER A 247 -16.85 13.52 10.52
C SER A 247 -15.76 13.43 9.46
N TYR A 248 -15.61 14.46 8.65
CA TYR A 248 -14.45 14.60 7.77
C TYR A 248 -13.27 15.15 8.58
N LEU A 249 -12.17 14.41 8.62
CA LEU A 249 -11.00 14.70 9.47
C LEU A 249 -9.69 14.90 8.69
N GLY A 250 -9.72 14.78 7.37
CA GLY A 250 -8.54 14.93 6.52
C GLY A 250 -8.57 13.98 5.33
N ARG A 251 -7.59 14.14 4.44
CA ARG A 251 -7.54 13.40 3.17
C ARG A 251 -6.90 12.02 3.28
N LYS A 252 -6.10 11.78 4.33
CA LYS A 252 -5.21 10.61 4.44
C LYS A 252 -5.50 9.80 5.70
N ASP A 253 -4.53 9.60 6.56
CA ASP A 253 -4.63 8.72 7.72
C ASP A 253 -5.00 9.44 9.03
N GLU A 254 -5.36 10.72 8.96
CA GLU A 254 -5.71 11.53 10.13
C GLU A 254 -6.79 10.91 11.03
N PRO A 255 -7.82 10.19 10.52
CA PRO A 255 -8.80 9.52 11.35
C PRO A 255 -8.22 8.44 12.26
N THR A 256 -7.10 7.81 11.90
CA THR A 256 -6.46 6.75 12.71
C THR A 256 -6.05 7.28 14.08
N GLU A 257 -5.46 8.47 14.15
CA GLU A 257 -5.12 9.11 15.42
C GLU A 257 -6.35 9.40 16.28
N LYS A 258 -7.42 9.91 15.67
CA LYS A 258 -8.69 10.17 16.36
C LYS A 258 -9.34 8.91 16.88
N PHE A 259 -9.17 7.79 16.20
CA PHE A 259 -9.66 6.50 16.64
C PHE A 259 -8.88 5.99 17.85
N TYR A 260 -7.56 5.87 17.78
CA TYR A 260 -6.81 5.30 18.90
C TYR A 260 -6.76 6.21 20.14
N ASN A 261 -7.02 7.51 19.99
CA ASN A 261 -7.23 8.42 21.11
C ASN A 261 -8.65 8.31 21.71
N GLY A 262 -9.56 7.56 21.10
CA GLY A 262 -10.92 7.35 21.58
C GLY A 262 -11.91 8.46 21.17
N ASP A 263 -11.52 9.38 20.29
CA ASP A 263 -12.39 10.46 19.81
C ASP A 263 -13.44 9.98 18.81
N CYS A 264 -13.07 9.03 17.91
CA CYS A 264 -13.97 8.40 16.96
C CYS A 264 -14.25 6.94 17.33
N ALA A 265 -15.51 6.52 17.26
CA ALA A 265 -15.92 5.15 17.59
C ALA A 265 -15.66 4.15 16.47
N ILE A 266 -15.82 4.57 15.22
CA ILE A 266 -15.62 3.76 14.02
C ILE A 266 -14.79 4.57 13.03
N ILE A 267 -13.81 3.91 12.42
CA ILE A 267 -13.13 4.45 11.23
C ILE A 267 -13.02 3.37 10.15
N THR A 268 -13.00 3.81 8.90
CA THR A 268 -12.45 3.02 7.81
C THR A 268 -11.07 3.56 7.46
N GLY A 269 -10.11 2.67 7.37
CA GLY A 269 -8.71 3.01 7.13
C GLY A 269 -7.93 1.84 6.55
N SER A 270 -6.66 2.06 6.27
CA SER A 270 -5.77 1.01 5.79
C SER A 270 -5.59 -0.11 6.82
N SER A 271 -5.50 -1.36 6.35
CA SER A 271 -5.06 -2.47 7.21
C SER A 271 -3.67 -2.23 7.81
N GLY A 272 -2.82 -1.45 7.14
CA GLY A 272 -1.50 -1.04 7.65
C GLY A 272 -1.55 -0.06 8.82
N SER A 273 -2.71 0.55 9.11
CA SER A 273 -2.88 1.39 10.32
C SER A 273 -2.93 0.59 11.61
N LEU A 274 -3.09 -0.74 11.52
CA LEU A 274 -3.21 -1.64 12.68
C LEU A 274 -2.01 -1.55 13.63
N ALA A 275 -0.79 -1.38 13.10
CA ALA A 275 0.42 -1.22 13.91
C ALA A 275 0.32 -0.03 14.89
N ASN A 276 -0.07 1.14 14.37
CA ASN A 276 -0.25 2.35 15.18
C ASN A 276 -1.42 2.23 16.15
N ILE A 277 -2.53 1.62 15.72
CA ILE A 277 -3.69 1.39 16.57
C ILE A 277 -3.33 0.47 17.74
N ARG A 278 -2.65 -0.65 17.51
CA ARG A 278 -2.18 -1.56 18.59
C ARG A 278 -1.25 -0.87 19.57
N LYS A 279 -0.35 -0.02 19.07
CA LYS A 279 0.63 0.68 19.93
C LYS A 279 -0.03 1.73 20.83
N HIS A 280 -1.05 2.41 20.37
CA HIS A 280 -1.58 3.63 21.01
C HIS A 280 -2.96 3.47 21.64
N ALA A 281 -3.84 2.61 21.12
CA ALA A 281 -5.18 2.44 21.69
C ALA A 281 -5.14 1.88 23.13
N LYS A 282 -5.93 2.48 24.02
CA LYS A 282 -6.06 2.09 25.44
C LYS A 282 -7.39 1.42 25.73
N PHE A 283 -8.10 1.00 24.69
CA PHE A 283 -9.39 0.31 24.76
C PHE A 283 -9.37 -0.93 23.87
N ASP A 284 -10.27 -1.85 24.12
CA ASP A 284 -10.48 -3.02 23.27
C ASP A 284 -11.15 -2.61 21.96
N PHE A 285 -10.60 -3.02 20.84
CA PHE A 285 -11.10 -2.71 19.51
C PHE A 285 -11.24 -3.96 18.65
N GLY A 286 -12.10 -3.87 17.65
CA GLY A 286 -12.28 -4.91 16.64
C GLY A 286 -11.92 -4.41 15.24
N VAL A 287 -11.71 -5.38 14.36
CA VAL A 287 -11.50 -5.16 12.92
C VAL A 287 -12.63 -5.86 12.17
N GLY A 288 -13.29 -5.15 11.28
CA GLY A 288 -14.36 -5.67 10.42
C GLY A 288 -14.04 -5.44 8.95
N MET A 289 -14.78 -6.15 8.08
CA MET A 289 -14.76 -5.86 6.65
C MET A 289 -15.38 -4.49 6.37
N MET A 290 -15.06 -3.92 5.23
CA MET A 290 -15.74 -2.73 4.72
C MET A 290 -17.25 -2.98 4.62
N PRO A 291 -18.07 -1.98 4.97
CA PRO A 291 -19.51 -2.06 4.67
C PRO A 291 -19.76 -2.14 3.17
N TYR A 292 -20.78 -2.89 2.78
CA TYR A 292 -21.23 -2.93 1.39
C TYR A 292 -22.62 -2.28 1.25
N ASP A 293 -23.01 -1.93 0.02
CA ASP A 293 -24.35 -1.42 -0.26
C ASP A 293 -25.32 -2.58 -0.48
N ALA A 294 -26.24 -2.78 0.43
CA ALA A 294 -27.24 -3.86 0.36
C ALA A 294 -28.21 -3.72 -0.83
N GLN A 295 -28.28 -2.57 -1.48
CA GLN A 295 -29.11 -2.34 -2.66
C GLN A 295 -28.45 -2.80 -3.96
N ILE A 296 -27.13 -3.11 -3.92
CA ILE A 296 -26.38 -3.59 -5.08
C ILE A 296 -26.32 -5.13 -5.04
N PRO A 297 -26.97 -5.85 -5.97
CA PRO A 297 -27.11 -7.30 -5.89
C PRO A 297 -25.78 -8.06 -5.97
N THR A 298 -24.75 -7.48 -6.59
CA THR A 298 -23.42 -8.08 -6.73
C THR A 298 -22.55 -7.96 -5.48
N ALA A 299 -22.93 -7.07 -4.56
CA ALA A 299 -22.18 -6.80 -3.33
C ALA A 299 -22.39 -7.90 -2.26
N PRO A 300 -21.39 -8.19 -1.40
CA PRO A 300 -20.01 -7.75 -1.54
C PRO A 300 -19.21 -8.59 -2.57
N GLN A 301 -18.24 -7.98 -3.25
CA GLN A 301 -17.41 -8.62 -4.28
C GLN A 301 -16.00 -8.92 -3.74
N ASN A 302 -15.01 -8.11 -4.03
CA ASN A 302 -13.66 -8.16 -3.49
C ASN A 302 -13.13 -6.74 -3.31
N ALA A 303 -12.21 -6.55 -2.37
CA ALA A 303 -11.47 -5.30 -2.25
C ALA A 303 -10.29 -5.27 -3.23
N ILE A 304 -9.85 -4.07 -3.59
CA ILE A 304 -8.60 -3.85 -4.31
C ILE A 304 -7.52 -3.37 -3.36
N ILE A 305 -6.26 -3.65 -3.69
CA ILE A 305 -5.14 -3.25 -2.85
C ILE A 305 -4.93 -1.73 -2.85
N GLY A 306 -4.32 -1.27 -1.79
CA GLY A 306 -3.62 -0.01 -1.66
C GLY A 306 -2.19 -0.25 -1.19
N GLY A 307 -1.56 0.81 -0.65
CA GLY A 307 -0.19 0.73 -0.21
C GLY A 307 0.79 0.90 -1.36
N ALA A 308 1.92 0.21 -1.33
CA ALA A 308 3.01 0.49 -2.24
C ALA A 308 3.80 -0.74 -2.66
N SER A 309 4.54 -0.58 -3.74
CA SER A 309 5.56 -1.51 -4.21
C SER A 309 6.93 -0.83 -4.31
N LEU A 310 7.98 -1.62 -4.47
CA LEU A 310 9.36 -1.15 -4.61
C LEU A 310 9.77 -1.18 -6.08
N TRP A 311 10.11 -0.01 -6.60
CA TRP A 311 10.57 0.19 -7.96
C TRP A 311 12.08 0.32 -7.99
N VAL A 312 12.74 -0.43 -8.87
CA VAL A 312 14.17 -0.31 -9.10
C VAL A 312 14.41 0.78 -10.13
N MET A 313 15.25 1.77 -9.78
CA MET A 313 15.54 2.88 -10.66
C MET A 313 16.67 2.53 -11.65
N GLY A 314 16.52 2.97 -12.90
CA GLY A 314 17.49 2.73 -13.95
C GLY A 314 18.82 3.48 -13.74
N GLY A 315 19.84 3.10 -14.51
CA GLY A 315 21.12 3.81 -14.53
C GLY A 315 22.07 3.49 -13.38
N LYS A 316 21.91 2.33 -12.72
CA LYS A 316 22.81 1.84 -11.68
C LYS A 316 23.84 0.85 -12.26
N ASP A 317 24.96 0.71 -11.57
CA ASP A 317 25.98 -0.29 -11.91
C ASP A 317 25.53 -1.71 -11.55
N PRO A 318 26.15 -2.76 -12.14
CA PRO A 318 25.77 -4.15 -11.92
C PRO A 318 25.83 -4.61 -10.45
N GLU A 319 26.82 -4.14 -9.66
CA GLU A 319 26.95 -4.52 -8.25
C GLU A 319 25.82 -3.92 -7.41
N THR A 320 25.39 -2.68 -7.70
CA THR A 320 24.20 -2.09 -7.09
C THR A 320 22.97 -2.92 -7.40
N TYR A 321 22.75 -3.33 -8.66
CA TYR A 321 21.59 -4.16 -9.02
C TYR A 321 21.63 -5.54 -8.37
N LYS A 322 22.81 -6.14 -8.22
CA LYS A 322 22.95 -7.40 -7.49
C LYS A 322 22.53 -7.26 -6.03
N GLY A 323 22.99 -6.21 -5.36
CA GLY A 323 22.59 -5.91 -3.99
C GLY A 323 21.09 -5.60 -3.86
N VAL A 324 20.49 -4.90 -4.84
CA VAL A 324 19.05 -4.69 -4.91
C VAL A 324 18.31 -6.02 -5.01
N ALA A 325 18.75 -6.94 -5.88
CA ALA A 325 18.13 -8.26 -6.03
C ALA A 325 18.21 -9.08 -4.73
N GLU A 326 19.36 -9.07 -4.04
CA GLU A 326 19.50 -9.75 -2.74
C GLU A 326 18.57 -9.15 -1.68
N PHE A 327 18.43 -7.82 -1.62
CA PHE A 327 17.48 -7.17 -0.71
C PHE A 327 16.03 -7.52 -1.04
N MET A 328 15.65 -7.48 -2.31
CA MET A 328 14.30 -7.86 -2.75
C MET A 328 13.98 -9.32 -2.42
N LYS A 329 14.95 -10.23 -2.62
CA LYS A 329 14.83 -11.64 -2.25
C LYS A 329 14.62 -11.78 -0.74
N PHE A 330 15.44 -11.11 0.07
CA PHE A 330 15.31 -11.10 1.54
C PHE A 330 13.93 -10.65 2.00
N LEU A 331 13.35 -9.60 1.39
CA LEU A 331 12.01 -9.12 1.72
C LEU A 331 10.92 -10.17 1.41
N ALA A 332 11.11 -10.99 0.39
CA ALA A 332 10.16 -12.02 -0.03
C ALA A 332 10.33 -13.36 0.69
N GLU A 333 11.39 -13.54 1.47
CA GLU A 333 11.55 -14.74 2.31
C GLU A 333 10.35 -14.90 3.23
N PRO A 334 9.80 -16.14 3.39
CA PRO A 334 8.57 -16.37 4.14
C PRO A 334 8.58 -15.79 5.56
N GLU A 335 9.69 -15.94 6.28
CA GLU A 335 9.85 -15.45 7.65
C GLU A 335 9.83 -13.92 7.72
N ASN A 336 10.50 -13.25 6.78
CA ASN A 336 10.57 -11.79 6.73
C ASN A 336 9.22 -11.19 6.30
N ALA A 337 8.60 -11.75 5.28
CA ALA A 337 7.28 -11.32 4.80
C ALA A 337 6.18 -11.59 5.85
N ALA A 338 6.24 -12.72 6.57
CA ALA A 338 5.32 -13.02 7.67
C ALA A 338 5.50 -12.04 8.83
N LYS A 339 6.74 -11.77 9.25
CA LYS A 339 7.04 -10.81 10.32
C LYS A 339 6.55 -9.41 9.96
N TRP A 340 6.77 -8.97 8.73
CA TRP A 340 6.26 -7.70 8.23
C TRP A 340 4.74 -7.61 8.34
N HIS A 341 4.02 -8.61 7.85
CA HIS A 341 2.56 -8.70 7.98
C HIS A 341 2.10 -8.65 9.44
N GLN A 342 2.70 -9.49 10.30
CA GLN A 342 2.30 -9.63 11.70
C GLN A 342 2.52 -8.35 12.50
N ASN A 343 3.62 -7.63 12.23
CA ASN A 343 3.96 -6.40 12.95
C ASN A 343 3.20 -5.18 12.44
N THR A 344 2.82 -5.14 11.17
CA THR A 344 2.26 -3.94 10.53
C THR A 344 0.75 -4.00 10.31
N GLY A 345 0.22 -5.17 9.95
CA GLY A 345 -1.15 -5.33 9.44
C GLY A 345 -1.27 -5.21 7.93
N TYR A 346 -0.17 -4.92 7.21
CA TYR A 346 -0.15 -5.08 5.75
C TYR A 346 -0.39 -6.53 5.36
N LEU A 347 -0.88 -6.76 4.15
CA LEU A 347 -1.10 -8.11 3.61
C LEU A 347 0.22 -8.88 3.52
N THR A 348 0.15 -10.21 3.64
CA THR A 348 1.26 -11.05 3.21
C THR A 348 1.44 -10.94 1.70
N ILE A 349 2.66 -10.65 1.24
CA ILE A 349 2.94 -10.50 -0.20
C ILE A 349 3.16 -11.85 -0.89
N THR A 350 3.50 -12.90 -0.13
CA THR A 350 3.72 -14.25 -0.66
C THR A 350 2.77 -15.26 -0.04
N THR A 351 2.44 -16.31 -0.81
CA THR A 351 1.60 -17.41 -0.32
C THR A 351 2.26 -18.15 0.84
N ALA A 352 3.58 -18.37 0.77
CA ALA A 352 4.32 -19.04 1.84
C ALA A 352 4.30 -18.25 3.17
N ALA A 353 4.38 -16.93 3.13
CA ALA A 353 4.27 -16.08 4.32
C ALA A 353 2.87 -16.17 4.97
N TYR A 354 1.81 -16.23 4.16
CA TYR A 354 0.45 -16.44 4.65
C TYR A 354 0.30 -17.80 5.35
N GLU A 355 0.77 -18.87 4.70
CA GLU A 355 0.73 -20.23 5.28
C GLU A 355 1.53 -20.31 6.58
N LEU A 356 2.72 -19.69 6.63
CA LEU A 356 3.56 -19.64 7.82
C LEU A 356 2.83 -18.92 8.97
N THR A 357 2.20 -17.79 8.68
CA THR A 357 1.43 -17.03 9.65
C THR A 357 0.24 -17.83 10.19
N GLN A 358 -0.49 -18.53 9.32
CA GLN A 358 -1.57 -19.44 9.72
C GLN A 358 -1.08 -20.54 10.66
N LYS A 359 -0.04 -21.26 10.23
CA LYS A 359 0.52 -22.40 10.99
C LYS A 359 1.07 -22.00 12.37
N SER A 360 1.51 -20.76 12.52
CA SER A 360 2.01 -20.24 13.81
C SER A 360 0.90 -19.98 14.85
N GLY A 361 -0.38 -20.06 14.45
CA GLY A 361 -1.51 -19.70 15.30
C GLY A 361 -1.62 -18.20 15.56
N PHE A 362 -1.01 -17.38 14.71
CA PHE A 362 -1.02 -15.91 14.88
C PHE A 362 -2.43 -15.34 14.83
N TYR A 363 -3.28 -15.79 13.91
CA TYR A 363 -4.64 -15.29 13.76
C TYR A 363 -5.56 -15.67 14.93
N ASP A 364 -5.33 -16.81 15.56
CA ASP A 364 -6.06 -17.21 16.76
C ASP A 364 -5.78 -16.30 17.95
N LYS A 365 -4.53 -15.83 18.05
CA LYS A 365 -4.06 -14.90 19.10
C LYS A 365 -4.35 -13.44 18.77
N ASN A 366 -4.60 -13.11 17.52
CA ASN A 366 -4.82 -11.75 17.01
C ASN A 366 -6.10 -11.70 16.15
N PRO A 367 -7.29 -11.84 16.77
CA PRO A 367 -8.56 -11.81 16.05
C PRO A 367 -8.69 -10.54 15.20
N GLY A 368 -9.12 -10.70 13.96
CA GLY A 368 -9.27 -9.59 13.00
C GLY A 368 -8.02 -9.27 12.17
N ALA A 369 -6.85 -9.83 12.49
CA ALA A 369 -5.63 -9.63 11.71
C ALA A 369 -5.69 -10.26 10.30
N ASP A 370 -6.62 -11.20 10.06
CA ASP A 370 -6.86 -11.86 8.78
C ASP A 370 -7.95 -11.18 7.93
N ILE A 371 -8.65 -10.20 8.47
CA ILE A 371 -9.82 -9.56 7.82
C ILE A 371 -9.44 -8.97 6.46
N ALA A 372 -8.32 -8.28 6.34
CA ALA A 372 -7.87 -7.70 5.09
C ALA A 372 -7.68 -8.76 3.99
N THR A 373 -7.05 -9.88 4.32
CA THR A 373 -6.87 -11.01 3.39
C THR A 373 -8.20 -11.65 3.02
N ARG A 374 -9.06 -11.91 3.99
CA ARG A 374 -10.39 -12.50 3.74
C ARG A 374 -11.25 -11.60 2.88
N GLN A 375 -11.19 -10.30 3.09
CA GLN A 375 -11.93 -9.31 2.30
C GLN A 375 -11.45 -9.28 0.84
N MET A 376 -10.14 -9.29 0.63
CA MET A 376 -9.55 -9.33 -0.71
C MET A 376 -9.91 -10.61 -1.46
N LEU A 377 -10.02 -11.74 -0.76
CA LEU A 377 -10.31 -13.06 -1.31
C LEU A 377 -11.80 -13.44 -1.24
N ASN A 378 -12.69 -12.52 -0.87
CA ASN A 378 -14.10 -12.82 -0.66
C ASN A 378 -14.79 -13.45 -1.89
N LYS A 379 -14.51 -12.92 -3.08
CA LYS A 379 -14.90 -13.49 -4.36
C LYS A 379 -13.76 -13.33 -5.37
N ALA A 380 -13.74 -14.17 -6.39
CA ALA A 380 -12.82 -14.00 -7.51
C ALA A 380 -13.01 -12.62 -8.16
N PRO A 381 -11.94 -11.90 -8.46
CA PRO A 381 -12.05 -10.57 -9.06
C PRO A 381 -12.74 -10.61 -10.41
N LEU A 382 -13.60 -9.63 -10.65
CA LEU A 382 -14.10 -9.31 -11.98
C LEU A 382 -12.99 -8.59 -12.78
N PRO A 383 -13.07 -8.53 -14.11
CA PRO A 383 -12.06 -7.83 -14.91
C PRO A 383 -11.77 -6.39 -14.45
N TYR A 384 -12.78 -5.68 -13.94
CA TYR A 384 -12.71 -4.30 -13.45
C TYR A 384 -12.66 -4.19 -11.91
N THR A 385 -12.44 -5.29 -11.19
CA THR A 385 -12.20 -5.25 -9.72
C THR A 385 -10.81 -5.80 -9.33
N LYS A 386 -9.88 -5.84 -10.29
CA LYS A 386 -8.48 -6.27 -10.05
C LYS A 386 -7.59 -5.17 -9.53
N GLY A 387 -8.01 -3.91 -9.69
CA GLY A 387 -7.22 -2.73 -9.39
C GLY A 387 -7.46 -1.62 -10.41
N LEU A 388 -6.51 -0.70 -10.51
CA LEU A 388 -6.55 0.45 -11.43
C LEU A 388 -5.25 0.52 -12.22
N ARG A 389 -5.32 0.71 -13.53
CA ARG A 389 -4.18 0.97 -14.41
C ARG A 389 -4.40 2.29 -15.16
N LEU A 390 -4.55 3.38 -14.40
CA LEU A 390 -4.91 4.70 -14.90
C LEU A 390 -3.74 5.67 -14.72
N GLY A 391 -3.40 6.40 -15.78
CA GLY A 391 -2.37 7.43 -15.72
C GLY A 391 -2.80 8.66 -14.93
N ASN A 392 -1.84 9.39 -14.37
CA ASN A 392 -2.09 10.58 -13.54
C ASN A 392 -3.04 10.34 -12.35
N MET A 393 -3.16 9.10 -11.91
CA MET A 393 -4.10 8.74 -10.83
C MET A 393 -3.81 9.47 -9.50
N PRO A 394 -2.54 9.77 -9.11
CA PRO A 394 -2.28 10.62 -7.95
C PRO A 394 -2.98 11.98 -8.03
N GLN A 395 -2.94 12.63 -9.18
CA GLN A 395 -3.60 13.93 -9.40
C GLN A 395 -5.13 13.77 -9.47
N ILE A 396 -5.63 12.66 -10.00
CA ILE A 396 -7.06 12.35 -10.02
C ILE A 396 -7.58 12.17 -8.60
N ARG A 397 -6.84 11.47 -7.71
CA ARG A 397 -7.22 11.40 -6.28
C ARG A 397 -7.29 12.77 -5.62
N THR A 398 -6.35 13.66 -5.93
CA THR A 398 -6.41 15.05 -5.41
C THR A 398 -7.68 15.75 -5.86
N ILE A 399 -8.08 15.60 -7.13
CA ILE A 399 -9.35 16.15 -7.64
C ILE A 399 -10.55 15.56 -6.90
N VAL A 400 -10.59 14.25 -6.70
CA VAL A 400 -11.65 13.57 -5.96
C VAL A 400 -11.73 14.10 -4.52
N ASP A 401 -10.60 14.28 -3.84
CA ASP A 401 -10.56 14.85 -2.51
C ASP A 401 -11.15 16.26 -2.45
N GLU A 402 -10.76 17.14 -3.38
CA GLU A 402 -11.28 18.51 -3.49
C GLU A 402 -12.80 18.54 -3.70
N GLU A 403 -13.30 17.67 -4.58
CA GLU A 403 -14.72 17.61 -4.90
C GLU A 403 -15.55 17.02 -3.74
N LEU A 404 -15.05 15.97 -3.06
CA LEU A 404 -15.71 15.45 -1.86
C LEU A 404 -15.71 16.47 -0.70
N GLU A 405 -14.63 17.23 -0.51
CA GLU A 405 -14.59 18.34 0.46
C GLU A 405 -15.64 19.40 0.15
N SER A 406 -15.93 19.64 -1.13
CA SER A 406 -17.01 20.53 -1.55
C SER A 406 -18.40 19.99 -1.18
N VAL A 407 -18.57 18.67 -1.13
CA VAL A 407 -19.79 18.00 -0.63
C VAL A 407 -19.90 18.18 0.89
N TRP A 408 -18.82 17.87 1.63
CA TRP A 408 -18.83 17.97 3.09
C TRP A 408 -19.05 19.39 3.59
N SER A 409 -18.56 20.39 2.88
CA SER A 409 -18.78 21.81 3.17
C SER A 409 -20.13 22.35 2.66
N GLY A 410 -20.94 21.53 1.98
CA GLY A 410 -22.24 21.93 1.45
C GLY A 410 -22.19 22.81 0.20
N LYS A 411 -21.02 22.97 -0.43
CA LYS A 411 -20.85 23.81 -1.65
C LYS A 411 -21.37 23.13 -2.91
N LYS A 412 -21.32 21.80 -2.97
CA LYS A 412 -21.79 21.00 -4.11
C LYS A 412 -22.68 19.87 -3.64
N THR A 413 -23.60 19.45 -4.52
CA THR A 413 -24.29 18.19 -4.34
C THR A 413 -23.36 17.05 -4.67
N PRO A 414 -23.61 15.82 -4.20
CA PRO A 414 -22.86 14.63 -4.59
C PRO A 414 -22.77 14.42 -6.09
N GLN A 415 -23.86 14.59 -6.81
CA GLN A 415 -23.89 14.50 -8.28
C GLN A 415 -22.95 15.51 -8.93
N GLN A 416 -23.02 16.78 -8.53
CA GLN A 416 -22.14 17.83 -9.06
C GLN A 416 -20.66 17.53 -8.79
N ALA A 417 -20.33 17.04 -7.60
CA ALA A 417 -18.96 16.72 -7.22
C ALA A 417 -18.40 15.55 -7.99
N LEU A 418 -19.19 14.47 -8.16
CA LEU A 418 -18.76 13.30 -8.91
C LEU A 418 -18.67 13.58 -10.40
N ASP A 419 -19.61 14.34 -10.98
CA ASP A 419 -19.53 14.77 -12.39
C ASP A 419 -18.29 15.62 -12.64
N ALA A 420 -17.97 16.57 -11.76
CA ALA A 420 -16.76 17.38 -11.86
C ALA A 420 -15.49 16.54 -11.69
N SER A 421 -15.48 15.55 -10.80
CA SER A 421 -14.35 14.63 -10.62
C SER A 421 -14.09 13.82 -11.89
N VAL A 422 -15.13 13.28 -12.52
CA VAL A 422 -15.03 12.50 -13.75
C VAL A 422 -14.57 13.40 -14.91
N GLU A 423 -15.13 14.58 -15.08
CA GLU A 423 -14.74 15.52 -16.15
C GLU A 423 -13.28 15.95 -16.01
N ARG A 424 -12.89 16.46 -14.85
CA ARG A 424 -11.53 16.92 -14.57
C ARG A 424 -10.51 15.78 -14.66
N GLY A 425 -10.86 14.61 -14.12
CA GLY A 425 -10.02 13.41 -14.17
C GLY A 425 -9.82 12.90 -15.58
N ASN A 426 -10.85 12.91 -16.42
CA ASN A 426 -10.75 12.50 -17.83
C ASN A 426 -9.83 13.43 -18.65
N GLN A 427 -9.75 14.70 -18.32
CA GLN A 427 -8.76 15.60 -18.92
C GLN A 427 -7.33 15.14 -18.62
N LEU A 428 -7.06 14.67 -17.40
CA LEU A 428 -5.75 14.14 -17.02
C LEU A 428 -5.46 12.78 -17.69
N LEU A 429 -6.45 11.92 -17.83
CA LEU A 429 -6.31 10.67 -18.59
C LEU A 429 -5.96 10.93 -20.06
N ARG A 430 -6.62 11.89 -20.72
CA ARG A 430 -6.28 12.27 -22.11
C ARG A 430 -4.87 12.84 -22.25
N ARG A 431 -4.40 13.60 -21.25
CA ARG A 431 -2.99 14.08 -21.26
C ARG A 431 -2.00 12.93 -21.13
N PHE A 432 -2.29 11.98 -20.25
CA PHE A 432 -1.44 10.79 -20.09
C PHE A 432 -1.40 9.95 -21.38
N GLU A 433 -2.55 9.65 -21.96
CA GLU A 433 -2.64 8.91 -23.22
C GLU A 433 -1.77 9.55 -24.32
N LYS A 434 -1.87 10.88 -24.51
CA LYS A 434 -1.04 11.61 -25.50
C LYS A 434 0.45 11.54 -25.19
N SER A 435 0.85 11.44 -23.92
CA SER A 435 2.25 11.39 -23.52
C SER A 435 2.89 10.00 -23.68
N THR A 436 2.08 8.97 -23.88
CA THR A 436 2.52 7.57 -24.00
C THR A 436 2.42 7.01 -25.42
N GLN A 437 1.85 7.77 -26.35
CA GLN A 437 1.87 7.50 -27.80
C GLN A 437 3.18 7.98 -28.42
#